data_0154d979cdc7c56619d97e9dde87dd74
#
_entry.id   0154d979cdc7c56619d97e9dde87dd74
#
_cell.length_a   1.000
_cell.length_b   1.000
_cell.length_c   1.000
_cell.angle_alpha   90.00
_cell.angle_beta   90.00
_cell.angle_gamma   90.00
#
_symmetry.space_group_name_H-M   'P 1'
#
loop_
_entity.id
_entity.type
_entity.pdbx_description
1 polymer ?
#
loop_
_entity_poly.entity_id
_entity_poly.type
_entity_poly.pdbx_seq_one_letter_code
_entity_poly.pdbx_strand_id
1 'polypeptide(L)'
;MKYIQARFILCAMLATSSVLASAQVADWNETDSLANKKDQMVQVAFRKVSQKDLLGGVSVVNVEELTKKNYNTYSLDNMQGYVGGWNGNSLWGMDGDNAGYLVLVDGVPRDADNVMPSEIAQISFLKGAQAVVLYGSKAAKGAIVITTKRGNVEGLNVSVRANTGFHVAKAYPEYLGSAEYMTLYNEALLNDDPTAKPLYTAEQIYNHGSGLNPYRYPNINYYSSDYVKKAYNRSEVTAEITGGGKRARFYSNVSYYRNGDFLDFGEAKNNMTDRFNVRGNVDVDINSFISAYINANATFYNSKSAKGDYWNAAATVRPNFPQNAAPLIPLDMIDPNASAVWELLSTTSNIIDGKYFLSGSQANSTNAFADSYAAGSSKWTSRQFQFDTGVNINLDKVLKGLSFNAMFAVDYATSYSTFFDNNYAVFIPTWANYGGKDVIVALTKEGNDEKPGTQNVGGSSDEQTIAFFRTIQLSEYI
;
A
#
# COMPACT_ATOMS: atom_id res chain seq x y z
N MET A 1 20.16 4.06 34.60
CA MET A 1 19.70 2.73 34.16
C MET A 1 19.04 2.68 32.78
N LYS A 2 18.22 3.65 32.36
CA LYS A 2 17.57 3.63 31.02
C LYS A 2 18.53 3.75 29.82
N TYR A 3 19.68 4.39 29.96
CA TYR A 3 20.69 4.53 28.89
C TYR A 3 21.56 3.29 28.65
N ILE A 4 21.64 2.41 29.64
CA ILE A 4 22.43 1.16 29.51
C ILE A 4 21.61 0.10 28.76
N GLN A 5 20.30 0.06 28.97
CA GLN A 5 19.41 -0.88 28.24
C GLN A 5 19.30 -0.55 26.75
N ALA A 6 19.27 0.74 26.38
CA ALA A 6 19.23 1.15 24.97
C ALA A 6 20.53 0.79 24.21
N ARG A 7 21.68 0.86 24.88
CA ARG A 7 22.98 0.45 24.29
C ARG A 7 23.11 -1.06 24.13
N PHE A 8 22.54 -1.85 25.03
CA PHE A 8 22.54 -3.32 24.90
C PHE A 8 21.64 -3.78 23.76
N ILE A 9 20.48 -3.15 23.54
CA ILE A 9 19.58 -3.46 22.40
C ILE A 9 20.23 -3.05 21.08
N LEU A 10 20.92 -1.92 21.02
CA LEU A 10 21.61 -1.47 19.81
C LEU A 10 22.84 -2.34 19.50
N CYS A 11 23.61 -2.77 20.50
CA CYS A 11 24.72 -3.72 20.32
C CYS A 11 24.24 -5.13 19.96
N ALA A 12 23.09 -5.58 20.47
CA ALA A 12 22.49 -6.85 20.07
C ALA A 12 22.00 -6.82 18.60
N MET A 13 21.43 -5.70 18.15
CA MET A 13 21.04 -5.52 16.75
C MET A 13 22.27 -5.42 15.80
N LEU A 14 23.37 -4.83 16.24
CA LEU A 14 24.60 -4.74 15.46
C LEU A 14 25.39 -6.06 15.45
N ALA A 15 25.32 -6.85 16.51
CA ALA A 15 25.97 -8.17 16.57
C ALA A 15 25.23 -9.21 15.73
N THR A 16 23.92 -9.10 15.55
CA THR A 16 23.15 -9.98 14.65
C THR A 16 23.33 -9.62 13.18
N SER A 17 23.67 -8.36 12.85
CA SER A 17 23.93 -7.94 11.47
C SER A 17 25.29 -8.41 10.96
N SER A 18 26.25 -8.72 11.82
CA SER A 18 27.57 -9.21 11.41
C SER A 18 27.65 -10.73 11.18
N VAL A 19 26.64 -11.49 11.62
CA VAL A 19 26.61 -12.96 11.44
C VAL A 19 25.86 -13.37 10.15
N LEU A 20 25.08 -12.47 9.54
CA LEU A 20 24.32 -12.75 8.32
C LEU A 20 24.89 -12.10 7.05
N ALA A 21 26.06 -11.46 7.12
CA ALA A 21 26.78 -10.95 5.96
C ALA A 21 27.77 -11.99 5.38
N SER A 22 27.47 -13.28 5.47
CA SER A 22 27.99 -14.23 4.50
C SER A 22 27.13 -14.08 3.25
N ALA A 23 27.56 -13.21 2.34
CA ALA A 23 27.10 -13.24 0.96
C ALA A 23 27.33 -14.66 0.44
N GLN A 24 26.32 -15.51 0.48
CA GLN A 24 26.29 -16.68 -0.35
C GLN A 24 26.23 -16.13 -1.78
N VAL A 25 27.40 -16.11 -2.41
CA VAL A 25 27.49 -16.07 -3.87
C VAL A 25 26.64 -17.25 -4.32
N ALA A 26 25.49 -16.96 -4.92
CA ALA A 26 24.61 -17.98 -5.45
C ALA A 26 25.43 -18.78 -6.47
N ASP A 27 25.70 -20.03 -6.15
CA ASP A 27 26.31 -20.98 -7.08
C ASP A 27 25.25 -21.23 -8.16
N TRP A 28 25.50 -20.67 -9.35
CA TRP A 28 24.63 -20.73 -10.52
C TRP A 28 24.74 -22.09 -11.22
N ASN A 29 24.60 -23.16 -10.49
CA ASN A 29 24.42 -24.47 -11.10
C ASN A 29 22.93 -24.63 -11.47
N GLU A 30 22.55 -24.03 -12.59
CA GLU A 30 21.19 -24.01 -13.16
C GLU A 30 20.63 -25.39 -13.56
N THR A 31 21.45 -26.42 -13.60
CA THR A 31 21.04 -27.75 -14.08
C THR A 31 20.16 -28.52 -13.12
N ASP A 32 20.26 -28.29 -11.81
CA ASP A 32 19.45 -29.00 -10.81
C ASP A 32 18.03 -28.42 -10.63
N SER A 33 17.81 -27.15 -10.98
CA SER A 33 16.52 -26.49 -10.77
C SER A 33 15.44 -26.94 -11.74
N LEU A 34 15.79 -27.35 -12.96
CA LEU A 34 14.84 -27.75 -14.00
C LEU A 34 14.39 -29.23 -13.85
N ALA A 35 15.27 -30.10 -13.34
CA ALA A 35 14.93 -31.50 -13.08
C ALA A 35 13.96 -31.64 -11.89
N ASN A 36 14.15 -30.85 -10.83
CA ASN A 36 13.30 -30.86 -9.64
C ASN A 36 11.92 -30.23 -9.87
N LYS A 37 11.76 -29.35 -10.87
CA LYS A 37 10.45 -28.74 -11.17
C LYS A 37 9.42 -29.72 -11.70
N LYS A 38 9.82 -30.81 -12.34
CA LYS A 38 8.90 -31.78 -12.93
C LYS A 38 8.16 -32.63 -11.90
N ASP A 39 8.69 -32.81 -10.71
CA ASP A 39 8.10 -33.61 -9.65
C ASP A 39 7.43 -32.76 -8.56
N GLN A 40 7.36 -31.45 -8.75
CA GLN A 40 6.67 -30.58 -7.81
C GLN A 40 5.18 -30.87 -7.77
N MET A 41 4.65 -31.10 -6.56
CA MET A 41 3.22 -31.27 -6.36
C MET A 41 2.52 -29.91 -6.38
N VAL A 42 1.51 -29.80 -7.21
CA VAL A 42 0.74 -28.56 -7.42
C VAL A 42 -0.65 -28.75 -6.85
N GLN A 43 -1.08 -27.82 -6.02
CA GLN A 43 -2.46 -27.77 -5.55
C GLN A 43 -3.37 -27.27 -6.67
N VAL A 44 -4.28 -28.11 -7.12
CA VAL A 44 -5.33 -27.77 -8.07
C VAL A 44 -6.68 -28.21 -7.50
N ALA A 45 -7.62 -27.30 -7.46
CA ALA A 45 -8.94 -27.54 -6.89
C ALA A 45 -8.87 -28.33 -5.57
N PHE A 46 -9.24 -29.60 -5.61
CA PHE A 46 -9.42 -30.43 -4.44
C PHE A 46 -8.28 -31.45 -4.22
N ARG A 47 -7.23 -31.42 -5.05
CA ARG A 47 -6.13 -32.40 -4.96
C ARG A 47 -4.79 -31.79 -5.29
N LYS A 48 -3.72 -32.48 -4.85
CA LYS A 48 -2.36 -32.24 -5.30
C LYS A 48 -2.04 -33.17 -6.47
N VAL A 49 -1.50 -32.59 -7.54
CA VAL A 49 -1.13 -33.30 -8.77
C VAL A 49 0.33 -33.00 -9.07
N SER A 50 1.06 -33.96 -9.60
CA SER A 50 2.41 -33.68 -10.11
C SER A 50 2.35 -32.69 -11.26
N GLN A 51 3.26 -31.72 -11.30
CA GLN A 51 3.29 -30.73 -12.38
C GLN A 51 3.40 -31.35 -13.76
N LYS A 52 4.03 -32.51 -13.90
CA LYS A 52 4.09 -33.27 -15.17
C LYS A 52 2.77 -33.78 -15.67
N ASP A 53 1.82 -34.01 -14.75
CA ASP A 53 0.48 -34.56 -15.06
C ASP A 53 -0.56 -33.45 -15.28
N LEU A 54 -0.16 -32.18 -15.15
CA LEU A 54 -1.02 -31.03 -15.44
C LEU A 54 -1.14 -30.84 -16.94
N LEU A 55 -2.35 -31.06 -17.44
CA LEU A 55 -2.68 -30.82 -18.84
C LEU A 55 -3.24 -29.41 -18.98
N GLY A 56 -2.52 -28.53 -19.74
CA GLY A 56 -3.00 -27.19 -20.16
C GLY A 56 -2.34 -26.01 -19.46
N GLY A 57 -3.01 -24.85 -19.49
CA GLY A 57 -2.45 -23.55 -19.09
C GLY A 57 -2.38 -23.32 -17.58
N VAL A 58 -1.53 -24.05 -16.87
CA VAL A 58 -1.26 -23.82 -15.44
C VAL A 58 0.14 -23.30 -15.25
N SER A 59 0.27 -22.16 -14.55
CA SER A 59 1.56 -21.65 -14.09
C SER A 59 1.63 -21.75 -12.59
N VAL A 60 2.79 -22.12 -12.06
CA VAL A 60 3.01 -22.33 -10.64
C VAL A 60 4.16 -21.46 -10.17
N VAL A 61 3.97 -20.71 -9.11
CA VAL A 61 5.01 -19.93 -8.44
C VAL A 61 5.23 -20.49 -7.05
N ASN A 62 6.45 -20.95 -6.77
CA ASN A 62 6.88 -21.32 -5.44
C ASN A 62 7.28 -20.05 -4.69
N VAL A 63 6.37 -19.54 -3.86
CA VAL A 63 6.59 -18.28 -3.15
C VAL A 63 7.64 -18.43 -2.04
N GLU A 64 7.74 -19.60 -1.44
CA GLU A 64 8.75 -19.87 -0.42
C GLU A 64 10.16 -19.74 -1.01
N GLU A 65 10.40 -20.27 -2.19
CA GLU A 65 11.67 -20.13 -2.89
C GLU A 65 11.91 -18.68 -3.33
N LEU A 66 10.86 -18.02 -3.84
CA LEU A 66 10.93 -16.62 -4.27
C LEU A 66 11.26 -15.69 -3.10
N THR A 67 10.63 -15.88 -1.94
CA THR A 67 10.88 -15.06 -0.76
C THR A 67 12.25 -15.28 -0.13
N LYS A 68 12.88 -16.43 -0.35
CA LYS A 68 14.29 -16.65 0.02
C LYS A 68 15.25 -15.82 -0.83
N LYS A 69 14.90 -15.55 -2.08
CA LYS A 69 15.73 -14.81 -3.04
C LYS A 69 15.37 -13.32 -3.12
N ASN A 70 14.10 -12.98 -3.00
CA ASN A 70 13.61 -11.61 -3.13
C ASN A 70 12.41 -11.36 -2.22
N TYR A 71 12.51 -10.34 -1.37
CA TYR A 71 11.56 -10.09 -0.29
C TYR A 71 10.43 -9.12 -0.61
N ASN A 72 10.38 -8.57 -1.80
CA ASN A 72 9.56 -7.40 -2.06
C ASN A 72 8.15 -7.67 -2.60
N THR A 73 7.70 -8.91 -2.52
CA THR A 73 6.37 -9.28 -3.03
C THR A 73 5.30 -9.19 -1.93
N TYR A 74 4.57 -8.09 -1.93
CA TYR A 74 3.47 -7.88 -0.95
C TYR A 74 2.10 -8.21 -1.45
N SER A 75 1.92 -8.29 -2.77
CA SER A 75 0.63 -8.52 -3.39
C SER A 75 0.81 -9.42 -4.60
N LEU A 76 -0.29 -9.94 -5.10
CA LEU A 76 -0.33 -10.66 -6.36
C LEU A 76 0.22 -9.83 -7.53
N ASP A 77 0.03 -8.51 -7.51
CA ASP A 77 0.49 -7.60 -8.57
C ASP A 77 2.00 -7.68 -8.80
N ASN A 78 2.77 -7.91 -7.75
CA ASN A 78 4.21 -8.07 -7.86
C ASN A 78 4.64 -9.38 -8.52
N MET A 79 3.71 -10.29 -8.79
CA MET A 79 3.96 -11.58 -9.45
C MET A 79 3.83 -11.52 -10.98
N GLN A 80 3.44 -10.39 -11.57
CA GLN A 80 3.20 -10.27 -13.02
C GLN A 80 4.38 -10.74 -13.87
N GLY A 81 5.60 -10.42 -13.48
CA GLY A 81 6.81 -10.84 -14.18
C GLY A 81 7.12 -12.34 -14.14
N TYR A 82 6.46 -13.10 -13.27
CA TYR A 82 6.70 -14.53 -13.07
C TYR A 82 5.68 -15.42 -13.77
N VAL A 83 4.57 -14.85 -14.24
CA VAL A 83 3.46 -15.62 -14.80
C VAL A 83 3.11 -15.09 -16.18
N GLY A 84 3.39 -15.90 -17.21
CA GLY A 84 3.02 -15.55 -18.57
C GLY A 84 1.50 -15.42 -18.75
N GLY A 85 1.05 -14.36 -19.43
CA GLY A 85 -0.35 -14.08 -19.68
C GLY A 85 -1.14 -13.45 -18.52
N TRP A 86 -0.45 -13.04 -17.46
CA TRP A 86 -1.05 -12.27 -16.37
C TRP A 86 -0.49 -10.86 -16.30
N ASN A 87 -1.38 -9.87 -16.23
CA ASN A 87 -1.04 -8.44 -16.17
C ASN A 87 -1.61 -7.72 -14.93
N GLY A 88 -2.00 -8.46 -13.89
CA GLY A 88 -2.62 -7.93 -12.68
C GLY A 88 -4.14 -7.82 -12.77
N ASN A 89 -4.69 -7.44 -13.90
CA ASN A 89 -6.13 -7.27 -14.10
C ASN A 89 -6.78 -8.46 -14.80
N SER A 90 -6.04 -9.21 -15.60
CA SER A 90 -6.56 -10.36 -16.32
C SER A 90 -5.55 -11.51 -16.38
N LEU A 91 -6.09 -12.73 -16.43
CA LEU A 91 -5.35 -13.93 -16.80
C LEU A 91 -5.60 -14.23 -18.27
N TRP A 92 -4.51 -14.43 -19.03
CA TRP A 92 -4.59 -14.85 -20.43
C TRP A 92 -5.16 -13.80 -21.39
N GLY A 93 -4.98 -12.50 -21.12
CA GLY A 93 -5.41 -11.43 -22.03
C GLY A 93 -6.92 -11.33 -22.26
N MET A 94 -7.72 -11.99 -21.46
CA MET A 94 -9.16 -11.83 -21.50
C MET A 94 -9.49 -10.46 -20.96
N ASP A 95 -9.82 -9.58 -21.87
CA ASP A 95 -10.22 -8.21 -21.58
C ASP A 95 -11.52 -8.18 -20.81
N GLY A 96 -11.63 -7.31 -19.87
CA GLY A 96 -12.86 -7.11 -19.17
C GLY A 96 -12.77 -6.13 -18.05
N ASP A 97 -13.43 -5.02 -18.26
CA ASP A 97 -13.83 -4.14 -17.19
C ASP A 97 -14.46 -4.96 -16.05
N ASN A 98 -13.86 -4.88 -14.88
CA ASN A 98 -14.35 -5.42 -13.61
C ASN A 98 -14.50 -6.96 -13.48
N ALA A 99 -13.87 -7.70 -14.31
CA ALA A 99 -14.02 -9.12 -14.22
C ALA A 99 -12.75 -9.77 -13.67
N GLY A 100 -12.66 -9.70 -12.39
CA GLY A 100 -11.63 -10.39 -11.65
C GLY A 100 -11.64 -11.89 -11.90
N TYR A 101 -10.46 -12.45 -12.01
CA TYR A 101 -10.23 -13.87 -11.85
C TYR A 101 -10.68 -14.32 -10.45
N LEU A 102 -11.04 -15.58 -10.31
CA LEU A 102 -11.38 -16.16 -9.00
C LEU A 102 -10.10 -16.33 -8.16
N VAL A 103 -10.07 -15.76 -6.97
CA VAL A 103 -8.97 -15.98 -6.01
C VAL A 103 -9.46 -16.94 -4.92
N LEU A 104 -8.63 -17.95 -4.65
CA LEU A 104 -8.90 -18.97 -3.64
C LEU A 104 -7.69 -19.04 -2.69
N VAL A 105 -7.95 -18.95 -1.40
CA VAL A 105 -6.96 -19.16 -0.35
C VAL A 105 -7.33 -20.44 0.39
N ASP A 106 -6.47 -21.45 0.30
CA ASP A 106 -6.72 -22.80 0.86
C ASP A 106 -8.08 -23.40 0.45
N GLY A 107 -8.51 -23.08 -0.79
CA GLY A 107 -9.77 -23.56 -1.36
C GLY A 107 -10.99 -22.68 -1.09
N VAL A 108 -10.87 -21.63 -0.30
CA VAL A 108 -11.94 -20.68 0.01
C VAL A 108 -11.81 -19.44 -0.87
N PRO A 109 -12.88 -18.98 -1.57
CA PRO A 109 -12.88 -17.71 -2.29
C PRO A 109 -12.66 -16.54 -1.31
N ARG A 110 -11.51 -15.89 -1.40
CA ARG A 110 -11.08 -14.81 -0.50
C ARG A 110 -10.21 -13.80 -1.22
N ASP A 111 -10.11 -12.60 -0.65
CA ASP A 111 -9.14 -11.61 -1.08
C ASP A 111 -7.72 -12.05 -0.71
N ALA A 112 -6.81 -11.93 -1.68
CA ALA A 112 -5.39 -12.27 -1.51
C ALA A 112 -4.62 -11.26 -0.66
N ASP A 113 -5.09 -10.01 -0.55
CA ASP A 113 -4.40 -8.93 0.16
C ASP A 113 -4.26 -9.19 1.67
N ASN A 114 -5.07 -10.12 2.17
CA ASN A 114 -5.04 -10.55 3.56
C ASN A 114 -4.02 -11.65 3.86
N VAL A 115 -3.32 -12.15 2.85
CA VAL A 115 -2.31 -13.19 3.00
C VAL A 115 -0.92 -12.60 2.84
N MET A 116 -0.09 -12.71 3.87
CA MET A 116 1.30 -12.25 3.78
C MET A 116 2.10 -13.19 2.88
N PRO A 117 3.00 -12.66 2.01
CA PRO A 117 3.84 -13.51 1.17
C PRO A 117 4.65 -14.54 1.96
N SER A 118 5.05 -14.22 3.19
CA SER A 118 5.75 -15.14 4.09
C SER A 118 4.92 -16.38 4.47
N GLU A 119 3.59 -16.29 4.41
CA GLU A 119 2.67 -17.38 4.76
C GLU A 119 2.35 -18.29 3.57
N ILE A 120 2.69 -17.85 2.35
CA ILE A 120 2.35 -18.55 1.13
C ILE A 120 3.43 -19.59 0.83
N ALA A 121 3.01 -20.83 0.63
CA ALA A 121 3.87 -21.89 0.10
C ALA A 121 3.92 -21.83 -1.43
N GLN A 122 2.75 -21.74 -2.06
CA GLN A 122 2.62 -21.86 -3.51
C GLN A 122 1.42 -21.07 -4.03
N ILE A 123 1.56 -20.51 -5.23
CA ILE A 123 0.45 -19.92 -5.98
C ILE A 123 0.34 -20.66 -7.32
N SER A 124 -0.85 -21.15 -7.64
CA SER A 124 -1.17 -21.80 -8.92
C SER A 124 -2.11 -20.90 -9.71
N PHE A 125 -1.73 -20.59 -10.94
CA PHE A 125 -2.52 -19.78 -11.88
C PHE A 125 -3.15 -20.70 -12.92
N LEU A 126 -4.45 -20.89 -12.82
CA LEU A 126 -5.26 -21.72 -13.71
C LEU A 126 -5.85 -20.83 -14.79
N LYS A 127 -5.51 -21.09 -16.05
CA LYS A 127 -5.89 -20.25 -17.18
C LYS A 127 -6.90 -20.95 -18.08
N GLY A 128 -7.85 -20.18 -18.60
CA GLY A 128 -8.79 -20.64 -19.62
C GLY A 128 -9.73 -21.75 -19.12
N ALA A 129 -10.00 -22.73 -19.99
CA ALA A 129 -11.01 -23.76 -19.78
C ALA A 129 -10.78 -24.61 -18.53
N GLN A 130 -9.54 -24.80 -18.09
CA GLN A 130 -9.24 -25.59 -16.91
C GLN A 130 -9.80 -24.98 -15.63
N ALA A 131 -9.71 -23.65 -15.49
CA ALA A 131 -10.30 -22.96 -14.36
C ALA A 131 -11.83 -23.16 -14.34
N VAL A 132 -12.46 -23.08 -15.50
CA VAL A 132 -13.92 -23.26 -15.65
C VAL A 132 -14.35 -24.69 -15.32
N VAL A 133 -13.60 -25.68 -15.79
CA VAL A 133 -13.90 -27.10 -15.49
C VAL A 133 -13.84 -27.38 -14.00
N LEU A 134 -12.90 -26.76 -13.28
CA LEU A 134 -12.69 -27.01 -11.85
C LEU A 134 -13.61 -26.16 -10.95
N TYR A 135 -13.91 -24.93 -11.35
CA TYR A 135 -14.58 -23.96 -10.47
C TYR A 135 -15.85 -23.34 -11.09
N GLY A 136 -16.27 -23.83 -12.26
CA GLY A 136 -17.48 -23.35 -12.93
C GLY A 136 -17.35 -21.93 -13.49
N SER A 137 -18.49 -21.30 -13.71
CA SER A 137 -18.59 -19.97 -14.33
C SER A 137 -17.88 -18.86 -13.57
N LYS A 138 -17.71 -18.98 -12.26
CA LYS A 138 -16.96 -18.01 -11.45
C LYS A 138 -15.49 -17.90 -11.86
N ALA A 139 -14.94 -18.94 -12.46
CA ALA A 139 -13.57 -18.96 -12.93
C ALA A 139 -13.45 -18.78 -14.46
N ALA A 140 -14.47 -18.18 -15.11
CA ALA A 140 -14.48 -17.97 -16.57
C ALA A 140 -13.27 -17.14 -17.07
N LYS A 141 -12.73 -16.28 -16.21
CA LYS A 141 -11.53 -15.46 -16.48
C LYS A 141 -10.25 -16.01 -15.86
N GLY A 142 -10.28 -17.24 -15.40
CA GLY A 142 -9.19 -17.90 -14.71
C GLY A 142 -9.37 -17.96 -13.19
N ALA A 143 -8.49 -18.72 -12.55
CA ALA A 143 -8.46 -18.83 -11.09
C ALA A 143 -7.03 -18.79 -10.57
N ILE A 144 -6.82 -18.10 -9.45
CA ILE A 144 -5.58 -18.07 -8.71
C ILE A 144 -5.79 -18.84 -7.41
N VAL A 145 -5.02 -19.89 -7.21
CA VAL A 145 -5.10 -20.75 -6.04
C VAL A 145 -3.86 -20.51 -5.18
N ILE A 146 -4.05 -19.88 -4.03
CA ILE A 146 -3.04 -19.62 -3.02
C ILE A 146 -3.09 -20.74 -2.01
N THR A 147 -1.95 -21.39 -1.79
CA THR A 147 -1.79 -22.42 -0.77
C THR A 147 -0.89 -21.90 0.32
N THR A 148 -1.38 -21.87 1.56
CA THR A 148 -0.59 -21.40 2.70
C THR A 148 0.31 -22.53 3.23
N LYS A 149 1.34 -22.13 3.96
CA LYS A 149 2.28 -23.06 4.59
C LYS A 149 1.59 -23.93 5.63
N ARG A 150 2.06 -25.15 5.76
CA ARG A 150 1.57 -26.15 6.71
C ARG A 150 2.69 -26.63 7.64
N GLY A 151 2.30 -27.24 8.74
CA GLY A 151 3.23 -27.90 9.64
C GLY A 151 3.94 -29.11 8.99
N ASN A 152 5.11 -29.41 9.44
CA ASN A 152 5.89 -30.58 9.02
C ASN A 152 5.96 -31.64 10.12
N VAL A 153 6.41 -32.84 9.76
CA VAL A 153 6.53 -34.00 10.67
C VAL A 153 7.90 -34.04 11.37
N GLU A 154 8.84 -33.18 10.98
CA GLU A 154 10.28 -33.26 11.32
C GLU A 154 10.66 -32.58 12.65
N GLY A 155 9.67 -32.32 13.51
CA GLY A 155 9.90 -31.68 14.80
C GLY A 155 9.62 -30.18 14.79
N LEU A 156 10.08 -29.48 15.83
CA LEU A 156 9.85 -28.04 15.98
C LEU A 156 10.90 -27.23 15.21
N ASN A 157 10.46 -26.37 14.33
CA ASN A 157 11.29 -25.40 13.65
C ASN A 157 10.77 -23.98 13.93
N VAL A 158 11.66 -23.09 14.32
CA VAL A 158 11.38 -21.67 14.56
C VAL A 158 12.26 -20.84 13.64
N SER A 159 11.63 -20.01 12.83
CA SER A 159 12.30 -19.09 11.93
C SER A 159 11.87 -17.67 12.21
N VAL A 160 12.82 -16.78 12.44
CA VAL A 160 12.55 -15.35 12.60
C VAL A 160 13.27 -14.60 11.49
N ARG A 161 12.52 -13.74 10.82
CA ARG A 161 13.04 -12.90 9.75
C ARG A 161 12.71 -11.44 10.07
N ALA A 162 13.72 -10.58 9.96
CA ALA A 162 13.55 -9.14 9.98
C ALA A 162 14.07 -8.56 8.66
N ASN A 163 13.26 -7.72 8.05
CA ASN A 163 13.59 -7.06 6.80
C ASN A 163 13.35 -5.57 6.96
N THR A 164 14.31 -4.76 6.54
CA THR A 164 14.15 -3.31 6.45
C THR A 164 14.65 -2.86 5.09
N GLY A 165 13.94 -1.94 4.49
CA GLY A 165 14.26 -1.40 3.18
C GLY A 165 13.91 0.09 3.09
N PHE A 166 14.41 0.72 2.05
CA PHE A 166 14.09 2.09 1.74
C PHE A 166 13.45 2.18 0.37
N HIS A 167 12.33 2.89 0.30
CA HIS A 167 11.75 3.28 -0.96
C HIS A 167 12.40 4.59 -1.40
N VAL A 168 13.07 4.55 -2.54
CA VAL A 168 13.73 5.69 -3.15
C VAL A 168 13.02 5.99 -4.46
N ALA A 169 12.61 7.23 -4.69
CA ALA A 169 12.02 7.60 -5.97
C ALA A 169 13.04 7.41 -7.10
N LYS A 170 12.67 6.64 -8.10
CA LYS A 170 13.52 6.41 -9.29
C LYS A 170 13.65 7.68 -10.11
N ALA A 171 12.56 8.40 -10.29
CA ALA A 171 12.48 9.70 -10.96
C ALA A 171 11.21 10.41 -10.51
N TYR A 172 11.21 11.70 -10.57
CA TYR A 172 10.02 12.54 -10.47
C TYR A 172 9.72 13.15 -11.83
N PRO A 173 8.45 13.50 -12.12
CA PRO A 173 8.12 14.25 -13.32
C PRO A 173 8.83 15.61 -13.31
N GLU A 174 9.33 16.01 -14.45
CA GLU A 174 9.86 17.36 -14.66
C GLU A 174 8.72 18.23 -15.21
N TYR A 175 8.38 19.27 -14.47
CA TYR A 175 7.38 20.26 -14.87
C TYR A 175 8.07 21.57 -15.26
N LEU A 176 7.41 22.30 -16.15
CA LEU A 176 7.85 23.63 -16.55
C LEU A 176 7.91 24.56 -15.33
N GLY A 177 8.90 25.42 -15.29
CA GLY A 177 8.92 26.54 -14.36
C GLY A 177 7.77 27.53 -14.65
N SER A 178 7.42 28.34 -13.65
CA SER A 178 6.30 29.30 -13.78
C SER A 178 6.44 30.23 -14.98
N ALA A 179 7.62 30.78 -15.23
CA ALA A 179 7.87 31.67 -16.35
C ALA A 179 7.75 30.96 -17.70
N GLU A 180 8.27 29.73 -17.82
CA GLU A 180 8.12 28.90 -19.03
C GLU A 180 6.67 28.56 -19.29
N TYR A 181 5.95 28.12 -18.26
CA TYR A 181 4.54 27.82 -18.34
C TYR A 181 3.73 29.02 -18.85
N MET A 182 3.95 30.20 -18.24
CA MET A 182 3.27 31.44 -18.62
C MET A 182 3.55 31.83 -20.09
N THR A 183 4.80 31.66 -20.53
CA THR A 183 5.21 31.95 -21.90
C THR A 183 4.52 31.03 -22.90
N LEU A 184 4.59 29.73 -22.66
CA LEU A 184 3.97 28.74 -23.56
C LEU A 184 2.45 28.83 -23.54
N TYR A 185 1.85 29.16 -22.40
CA TYR A 185 0.40 29.37 -22.31
C TYR A 185 -0.05 30.55 -23.16
N ASN A 186 0.67 31.69 -23.09
CA ASN A 186 0.39 32.84 -23.94
C ASN A 186 0.57 32.53 -25.44
N GLU A 187 1.60 31.76 -25.78
CA GLU A 187 1.84 31.31 -27.15
C GLU A 187 0.69 30.41 -27.65
N ALA A 188 0.26 29.45 -26.84
CA ALA A 188 -0.88 28.59 -27.19
C ALA A 188 -2.16 29.40 -27.39
N LEU A 189 -2.44 30.36 -26.49
CA LEU A 189 -3.59 31.25 -26.58
C LEU A 189 -3.60 32.07 -27.89
N LEU A 190 -2.45 32.62 -28.28
CA LEU A 190 -2.30 33.38 -29.50
C LEU A 190 -2.34 32.54 -30.77
N ASN A 191 -1.93 31.26 -30.69
CA ASN A 191 -2.08 30.31 -31.78
C ASN A 191 -3.53 29.93 -32.02
N ASP A 192 -4.34 29.83 -30.97
CA ASP A 192 -5.77 29.57 -31.07
C ASP A 192 -6.55 30.81 -31.53
N ASP A 193 -6.22 31.99 -31.05
CA ASP A 193 -6.80 33.28 -31.44
C ASP A 193 -5.71 34.36 -31.49
N PRO A 194 -5.21 34.74 -32.71
CA PRO A 194 -4.21 35.77 -32.89
C PRO A 194 -4.60 37.16 -32.36
N THR A 195 -5.89 37.38 -32.11
CA THR A 195 -6.42 38.64 -31.56
C THR A 195 -6.58 38.63 -30.03
N ALA A 196 -6.37 37.49 -29.40
CA ALA A 196 -6.46 37.34 -27.94
C ALA A 196 -5.43 38.22 -27.23
N LYS A 197 -5.80 38.68 -26.05
CA LYS A 197 -4.82 39.35 -25.18
C LYS A 197 -4.07 38.28 -24.39
N PRO A 198 -2.74 38.32 -24.30
CA PRO A 198 -1.97 37.46 -23.45
C PRO A 198 -2.53 37.44 -22.03
N LEU A 199 -2.65 36.24 -21.43
CA LEU A 199 -3.12 36.09 -20.05
C LEU A 199 -2.10 36.61 -19.05
N TYR A 200 -0.81 36.38 -19.34
CA TYR A 200 0.31 36.79 -18.49
C TYR A 200 1.07 37.91 -19.16
N THR A 201 1.35 38.98 -18.39
CA THR A 201 2.16 40.11 -18.85
C THR A 201 3.66 39.74 -18.89
N ALA A 202 4.45 40.46 -19.70
CA ALA A 202 5.90 40.29 -19.73
C ALA A 202 6.54 40.51 -18.35
N GLU A 203 6.01 41.46 -17.59
CA GLU A 203 6.47 41.76 -16.22
C GLU A 203 6.19 40.56 -15.25
N GLN A 204 5.01 39.97 -15.32
CA GLN A 204 4.69 38.75 -14.54
C GLN A 204 5.64 37.60 -14.87
N ILE A 205 5.86 37.35 -16.15
CA ILE A 205 6.76 36.28 -16.62
C ILE A 205 8.18 36.53 -16.09
N TYR A 206 8.69 37.78 -16.24
CA TYR A 206 10.00 38.14 -15.75
C TYR A 206 10.12 37.97 -14.23
N ASN A 207 9.14 38.44 -13.45
CA ASN A 207 9.16 38.37 -12.00
C ASN A 207 9.15 36.92 -11.50
N HIS A 208 8.36 36.02 -12.09
CA HIS A 208 8.34 34.60 -11.75
C HIS A 208 9.63 33.87 -12.15
N GLY A 209 10.30 34.32 -13.22
CA GLY A 209 11.59 33.77 -13.65
C GLY A 209 12.79 34.32 -12.86
N SER A 210 12.65 35.49 -12.26
CA SER A 210 13.77 36.21 -11.59
C SER A 210 14.17 35.63 -10.23
N GLY A 211 13.23 34.98 -9.52
CA GLY A 211 13.44 34.48 -8.15
C GLY A 211 13.55 35.58 -7.08
N LEU A 212 13.22 36.83 -7.41
CA LEU A 212 13.39 37.99 -6.50
C LEU A 212 12.51 37.89 -5.24
N ASN A 213 11.28 37.42 -5.39
CA ASN A 213 10.38 37.17 -4.26
C ASN A 213 9.59 35.88 -4.51
N PRO A 214 10.03 34.75 -3.94
CA PRO A 214 9.39 33.44 -4.19
C PRO A 214 7.98 33.31 -3.59
N TYR A 215 7.60 34.20 -2.69
CA TYR A 215 6.27 34.20 -2.08
C TYR A 215 5.25 35.00 -2.89
N ARG A 216 5.69 36.07 -3.51
CA ARG A 216 4.88 36.90 -4.41
C ARG A 216 4.83 36.35 -5.82
N TYR A 217 5.94 35.76 -6.29
CA TYR A 217 6.13 35.24 -7.62
C TYR A 217 6.65 33.79 -7.53
N PRO A 218 5.83 32.83 -7.06
CA PRO A 218 6.31 31.49 -6.78
C PRO A 218 6.72 30.76 -8.05
N ASN A 219 7.85 30.08 -7.95
CA ASN A 219 8.36 29.12 -8.93
C ASN A 219 8.84 27.88 -8.17
N ILE A 220 7.88 27.11 -7.65
CA ILE A 220 8.14 26.06 -6.67
C ILE A 220 8.16 24.71 -7.37
N ASN A 221 9.19 23.93 -7.08
CA ASN A 221 9.25 22.52 -7.41
C ASN A 221 8.72 21.69 -6.25
N TYR A 222 7.50 21.20 -6.36
CA TYR A 222 6.85 20.39 -5.33
C TYR A 222 7.43 18.99 -5.18
N TYR A 223 8.29 18.55 -6.08
CA TYR A 223 9.04 17.29 -5.97
C TYR A 223 10.43 17.47 -5.35
N SER A 224 10.69 18.68 -4.78
CA SER A 224 11.93 18.98 -4.08
C SER A 224 11.96 18.39 -2.68
N SER A 225 13.17 18.39 -2.07
CA SER A 225 13.40 17.96 -0.69
C SER A 225 12.69 18.80 0.38
N ASP A 226 12.11 19.94 0.02
CA ASP A 226 11.32 20.77 0.95
C ASP A 226 9.96 20.16 1.26
N TYR A 227 9.46 19.32 0.34
CA TYR A 227 8.15 18.68 0.44
C TYR A 227 8.24 17.17 0.48
N VAL A 228 9.30 16.59 -0.09
CA VAL A 228 9.40 15.16 -0.35
C VAL A 228 10.71 14.60 0.18
N LYS A 229 10.63 13.56 0.99
CA LYS A 229 11.80 12.81 1.47
C LYS A 229 12.55 12.17 0.29
N LYS A 230 13.85 12.13 0.39
CA LYS A 230 14.68 11.35 -0.57
C LYS A 230 14.38 9.87 -0.53
N ALA A 231 14.00 9.38 0.64
CA ALA A 231 13.61 8.00 0.85
C ALA A 231 12.75 7.87 2.11
N TYR A 232 11.89 6.86 2.15
CA TYR A 232 11.19 6.47 3.37
C TYR A 232 11.43 5.01 3.71
N ASN A 233 11.32 4.66 4.98
CA ASN A 233 11.59 3.33 5.48
C ASN A 233 10.36 2.44 5.40
N ARG A 234 10.62 1.19 5.09
CA ARG A 234 9.73 0.05 5.22
C ARG A 234 10.39 -1.01 6.08
N SER A 235 9.69 -1.53 7.07
CA SER A 235 10.19 -2.57 7.96
C SER A 235 9.17 -3.68 8.13
N GLU A 236 9.67 -4.91 8.20
CA GLU A 236 8.87 -6.11 8.38
C GLU A 236 9.60 -7.07 9.31
N VAL A 237 8.87 -7.64 10.26
CA VAL A 237 9.35 -8.70 11.13
C VAL A 237 8.34 -9.85 11.07
N THR A 238 8.82 -11.05 10.81
CA THR A 238 8.02 -12.26 10.73
C THR A 238 8.64 -13.35 11.61
N ALA A 239 7.82 -13.98 12.44
CA ALA A 239 8.19 -15.16 13.20
C ALA A 239 7.31 -16.33 12.78
N GLU A 240 7.92 -17.38 12.28
CA GLU A 240 7.26 -18.61 11.84
C GLU A 240 7.64 -19.75 12.79
N ILE A 241 6.64 -20.50 13.22
CA ILE A 241 6.81 -21.70 14.05
C ILE A 241 6.10 -22.84 13.34
N THR A 242 6.84 -23.87 12.99
CA THR A 242 6.31 -25.11 12.41
C THR A 242 6.70 -26.29 13.25
N GLY A 243 5.79 -27.24 13.37
CA GLY A 243 6.11 -28.43 14.10
C GLY A 243 5.01 -29.48 14.02
N GLY A 244 5.26 -30.58 14.67
CA GLY A 244 4.29 -31.66 14.75
C GLY A 244 4.90 -33.04 14.80
N GLY A 245 4.04 -33.99 14.65
CA GLY A 245 4.36 -35.41 14.60
C GLY A 245 3.47 -36.13 13.58
N LYS A 246 3.46 -37.46 13.63
CA LYS A 246 2.69 -38.27 12.68
C LYS A 246 1.18 -38.02 12.70
N ARG A 247 0.62 -37.56 13.85
CA ARG A 247 -0.82 -37.40 14.01
C ARG A 247 -1.29 -35.95 13.97
N ALA A 248 -0.44 -35.00 14.33
CA ALA A 248 -0.81 -33.59 14.34
C ALA A 248 0.38 -32.75 13.90
N ARG A 249 0.11 -31.78 13.05
CA ARG A 249 1.10 -30.82 12.51
C ARG A 249 0.53 -29.43 12.65
N PHE A 250 1.38 -28.46 12.92
CA PHE A 250 0.95 -27.08 13.03
C PHE A 250 1.95 -26.14 12.36
N TYR A 251 1.41 -25.07 11.84
CA TYR A 251 2.11 -23.89 11.36
C TYR A 251 1.53 -22.65 12.06
N SER A 252 2.36 -21.77 12.54
CA SER A 252 1.97 -20.47 13.05
C SER A 252 2.89 -19.40 12.48
N ASN A 253 2.31 -18.25 12.12
CA ASN A 253 3.03 -17.07 11.67
C ASN A 253 2.53 -15.85 12.44
N VAL A 254 3.46 -15.06 12.94
CA VAL A 254 3.21 -13.74 13.50
C VAL A 254 4.06 -12.74 12.74
N SER A 255 3.43 -11.75 12.13
CA SER A 255 4.14 -10.75 11.36
C SER A 255 3.68 -9.33 11.69
N TYR A 256 4.64 -8.42 11.66
CA TYR A 256 4.43 -6.98 11.77
C TYR A 256 5.09 -6.27 10.62
N TYR A 257 4.34 -5.41 9.96
CA TYR A 257 4.78 -4.61 8.82
C TYR A 257 4.50 -3.15 9.09
N ARG A 258 5.45 -2.30 8.75
CA ARG A 258 5.31 -0.85 8.83
C ARG A 258 5.89 -0.21 7.58
N ASN A 259 5.15 0.76 7.04
CA ASN A 259 5.52 1.51 5.86
C ASN A 259 5.28 3.00 6.08
N GLY A 260 6.27 3.84 5.74
CA GLY A 260 6.16 5.29 5.77
C GLY A 260 5.58 5.88 4.48
N ASP A 261 5.85 7.18 4.27
CA ASP A 261 5.43 7.93 3.09
C ASP A 261 6.52 8.89 2.65
N PHE A 262 6.50 9.32 1.39
CA PHE A 262 7.42 10.30 0.84
C PHE A 262 7.21 11.72 1.37
N LEU A 263 6.00 12.11 1.78
CA LEU A 263 5.70 13.48 2.19
C LEU A 263 6.41 13.85 3.50
N ASP A 264 6.99 15.06 3.54
CA ASP A 264 7.84 15.54 4.66
C ASP A 264 7.42 16.90 5.21
N PHE A 265 6.17 17.25 5.10
CA PHE A 265 5.67 18.53 5.60
C PHE A 265 4.33 18.39 6.32
N GLY A 266 3.99 19.34 7.19
CA GLY A 266 2.75 19.38 7.94
C GLY A 266 2.44 18.07 8.67
N GLU A 267 1.18 17.67 8.68
CA GLU A 267 0.72 16.39 9.19
C GLU A 267 1.12 15.22 8.29
N ALA A 268 1.40 15.47 7.00
CA ALA A 268 1.75 14.42 6.05
C ALA A 268 3.07 13.71 6.37
N LYS A 269 3.99 14.37 7.10
CA LYS A 269 5.21 13.70 7.62
C LYS A 269 4.93 12.50 8.52
N ASN A 270 3.72 12.45 9.11
CA ASN A 270 3.25 11.38 9.99
C ASN A 270 2.46 10.30 9.25
N ASN A 271 2.34 10.38 7.93
CA ASN A 271 1.69 9.37 7.12
C ASN A 271 2.40 8.02 7.31
N MET A 272 1.61 7.00 7.64
CA MET A 272 2.15 5.66 7.89
C MET A 272 1.07 4.60 7.72
N THR A 273 1.52 3.41 7.45
CA THR A 273 0.70 2.20 7.42
C THR A 273 1.35 1.13 8.29
N ASP A 274 0.57 0.56 9.19
CA ASP A 274 0.98 -0.55 10.03
C ASP A 274 0.05 -1.74 9.79
N ARG A 275 0.64 -2.94 9.73
CA ARG A 275 -0.11 -4.21 9.63
C ARG A 275 0.46 -5.21 10.62
N PHE A 276 -0.42 -5.78 11.43
CA PHE A 276 -0.11 -6.91 12.29
C PHE A 276 -0.95 -8.11 11.86
N ASN A 277 -0.32 -9.27 11.69
CA ASN A 277 -0.98 -10.48 11.22
C ASN A 277 -0.58 -11.68 12.08
N VAL A 278 -1.56 -12.51 12.37
CA VAL A 278 -1.36 -13.80 13.07
C VAL A 278 -2.11 -14.88 12.32
N ARG A 279 -1.40 -15.93 11.92
CA ARG A 279 -1.96 -17.12 11.29
C ARG A 279 -1.63 -18.37 12.09
N GLY A 280 -2.59 -19.27 12.16
CA GLY A 280 -2.40 -20.61 12.69
C GLY A 280 -3.10 -21.65 11.80
N ASN A 281 -2.37 -22.65 11.36
CA ASN A 281 -2.88 -23.78 10.60
C ASN A 281 -2.55 -25.07 11.35
N VAL A 282 -3.55 -25.91 11.57
CA VAL A 282 -3.39 -27.19 12.27
C VAL A 282 -4.01 -28.29 11.42
N ASP A 283 -3.24 -29.34 11.16
CA ASP A 283 -3.67 -30.56 10.49
C ASP A 283 -3.63 -31.71 11.48
N VAL A 284 -4.68 -32.52 11.55
CA VAL A 284 -4.79 -33.65 12.47
C VAL A 284 -5.22 -34.90 11.71
N ASP A 285 -4.43 -35.96 11.80
CA ASP A 285 -4.79 -37.29 11.33
C ASP A 285 -5.47 -38.06 12.48
N ILE A 286 -6.81 -38.07 12.49
CA ILE A 286 -7.62 -38.67 13.54
C ILE A 286 -7.38 -40.18 13.53
N ASN A 287 -7.37 -40.78 12.32
CA ASN A 287 -7.02 -42.19 12.11
C ASN A 287 -6.48 -42.36 10.66
N SER A 288 -6.30 -43.61 10.20
CA SER A 288 -5.73 -43.91 8.88
C SER A 288 -6.61 -43.48 7.68
N PHE A 289 -7.87 -43.12 7.92
CA PHE A 289 -8.81 -42.75 6.87
C PHE A 289 -9.53 -41.42 7.10
N ILE A 290 -9.41 -40.81 8.28
CA ILE A 290 -10.00 -39.50 8.58
C ILE A 290 -8.88 -38.51 8.97
N SER A 291 -8.79 -37.42 8.26
CA SER A 291 -8.01 -36.24 8.64
C SER A 291 -8.88 -34.99 8.72
N ALA A 292 -8.51 -34.08 9.58
CA ALA A 292 -9.18 -32.80 9.77
C ALA A 292 -8.15 -31.67 9.79
N TYR A 293 -8.60 -30.46 9.49
CA TYR A 293 -7.76 -29.28 9.59
C TYR A 293 -8.54 -28.09 10.14
N ILE A 294 -7.79 -27.16 10.72
CA ILE A 294 -8.28 -25.85 11.18
C ILE A 294 -7.28 -24.81 10.71
N ASN A 295 -7.77 -23.75 10.09
CA ASN A 295 -7.02 -22.57 9.70
C ASN A 295 -7.66 -21.34 10.33
N ALA A 296 -6.86 -20.49 10.91
CA ALA A 296 -7.31 -19.21 11.44
C ALA A 296 -6.30 -18.12 11.05
N ASN A 297 -6.79 -16.97 10.63
CA ASN A 297 -5.99 -15.79 10.32
C ASN A 297 -6.66 -14.55 10.91
N ALA A 298 -5.87 -13.71 11.58
CA ALA A 298 -6.32 -12.42 12.08
C ALA A 298 -5.36 -11.33 11.58
N THR A 299 -5.91 -10.33 10.92
CA THR A 299 -5.16 -9.19 10.38
C THR A 299 -5.69 -7.89 10.97
N PHE A 300 -4.78 -7.08 11.49
CA PHE A 300 -5.02 -5.75 12.02
C PHE A 300 -4.26 -4.74 11.18
N TYR A 301 -4.97 -3.84 10.56
CA TYR A 301 -4.42 -2.84 9.67
C TYR A 301 -4.75 -1.44 10.19
N ASN A 302 -3.76 -0.55 10.23
CA ASN A 302 -3.94 0.86 10.56
C ASN A 302 -3.22 1.69 9.50
N SER A 303 -3.89 2.75 9.05
CA SER A 303 -3.29 3.77 8.18
C SER A 303 -3.60 5.14 8.74
N LYS A 304 -2.61 6.00 8.79
CA LYS A 304 -2.75 7.42 9.12
C LYS A 304 -2.32 8.24 7.91
N SER A 305 -3.13 9.24 7.55
CA SER A 305 -2.81 10.18 6.46
C SER A 305 -3.25 11.59 6.83
N ALA A 306 -2.51 12.59 6.35
CA ALA A 306 -2.97 13.96 6.34
C ALA A 306 -4.19 14.14 5.43
N LYS A 307 -4.87 15.24 5.57
CA LYS A 307 -5.87 15.72 4.61
C LYS A 307 -5.18 16.36 3.41
N GLY A 308 -5.92 16.44 2.30
CA GLY A 308 -5.44 17.00 1.03
C GLY A 308 -4.81 15.95 0.10
N ASP A 309 -4.99 16.18 -1.19
CA ASP A 309 -4.38 15.36 -2.25
C ASP A 309 -3.14 16.08 -2.80
N TYR A 310 -2.01 15.85 -2.15
CA TYR A 310 -0.74 16.47 -2.51
C TYR A 310 -0.32 16.20 -3.95
N TRP A 311 -0.40 14.95 -4.39
CA TRP A 311 0.12 14.56 -5.70
C TRP A 311 -0.69 15.17 -6.84
N ASN A 312 -2.01 15.23 -6.68
CA ASN A 312 -2.86 15.93 -7.64
C ASN A 312 -2.59 17.43 -7.64
N ALA A 313 -2.46 18.04 -6.46
CA ALA A 313 -2.13 19.46 -6.35
C ALA A 313 -0.78 19.78 -6.98
N ALA A 314 0.27 19.00 -6.67
CA ALA A 314 1.61 19.17 -7.25
C ALA A 314 1.61 19.09 -8.78
N ALA A 315 0.75 18.25 -9.37
CA ALA A 315 0.61 18.09 -10.81
C ALA A 315 -0.28 19.16 -11.47
N THR A 316 -1.18 19.82 -10.72
CA THR A 316 -2.23 20.68 -11.30
C THR A 316 -2.14 22.16 -10.91
N VAL A 317 -1.34 22.53 -9.91
CA VAL A 317 -1.16 23.95 -9.53
C VAL A 317 -0.66 24.80 -10.69
N ARG A 318 -1.19 26.02 -10.80
CA ARG A 318 -0.89 26.96 -11.90
C ARG A 318 -0.43 28.31 -11.32
N PRO A 319 0.44 29.04 -12.04
CA PRO A 319 0.96 30.31 -11.57
C PRO A 319 -0.06 31.45 -11.49
N ASN A 320 -1.24 31.30 -12.07
CA ASN A 320 -2.31 32.31 -12.01
C ASN A 320 -2.93 32.48 -10.60
N PHE A 321 -2.62 31.56 -9.69
CA PHE A 321 -2.99 31.65 -8.28
C PHE A 321 -1.74 31.55 -7.38
N PRO A 322 -0.90 32.60 -7.33
CA PRO A 322 0.35 32.56 -6.57
C PRO A 322 0.18 32.19 -5.10
N GLN A 323 -0.89 32.65 -4.47
CA GLN A 323 -1.23 32.34 -3.08
C GLN A 323 -1.45 30.84 -2.83
N ASN A 324 -1.90 30.08 -3.82
CA ASN A 324 -2.07 28.64 -3.70
C ASN A 324 -0.74 27.90 -3.95
N ALA A 325 0.14 28.50 -4.74
CA ALA A 325 1.44 27.94 -5.04
C ALA A 325 2.49 28.18 -3.94
N ALA A 326 2.30 29.20 -3.07
CA ALA A 326 3.15 29.49 -1.94
C ALA A 326 2.34 29.39 -0.63
N PRO A 327 2.07 28.19 -0.11
CA PRO A 327 1.12 27.96 0.99
C PRO A 327 1.60 28.51 2.34
N LEU A 328 2.90 28.72 2.50
CA LEU A 328 3.51 29.29 3.70
C LEU A 328 4.23 30.58 3.36
N ILE A 329 3.77 31.68 3.94
CA ILE A 329 4.42 33.00 3.79
C ILE A 329 4.96 33.43 5.14
N PRO A 330 6.25 33.85 5.20
CA PRO A 330 6.86 34.30 6.43
C PRO A 330 6.22 35.58 6.98
N LEU A 331 6.12 35.69 8.30
CA LEU A 331 5.58 36.86 8.99
C LEU A 331 6.49 38.10 8.80
N ASP A 332 7.78 37.94 8.54
CA ASP A 332 8.73 39.04 8.30
C ASP A 332 8.55 39.70 6.94
N MET A 333 7.73 39.17 6.05
CA MET A 333 7.29 39.82 4.82
C MET A 333 6.20 40.88 5.05
N ILE A 334 5.63 40.94 6.26
CA ILE A 334 4.60 41.93 6.59
C ILE A 334 5.22 43.27 6.95
N ASP A 335 4.65 44.35 6.42
CA ASP A 335 5.04 45.69 6.84
C ASP A 335 4.82 45.84 8.36
N PRO A 336 5.86 46.20 9.14
CA PRO A 336 5.72 46.39 10.58
C PRO A 336 4.64 47.39 10.96
N ASN A 337 4.35 48.36 10.08
CA ASN A 337 3.32 49.38 10.30
C ASN A 337 1.91 48.96 9.89
N ALA A 338 1.72 47.78 9.31
CA ALA A 338 0.42 47.27 8.90
C ALA A 338 -0.36 46.69 10.09
N SER A 339 -0.77 47.55 11.03
CA SER A 339 -1.44 47.13 12.27
C SER A 339 -2.67 46.26 12.05
N ALA A 340 -3.49 46.56 11.03
CA ALA A 340 -4.65 45.77 10.68
C ALA A 340 -4.31 44.33 10.25
N VAL A 341 -3.16 44.10 9.61
CA VAL A 341 -2.68 42.78 9.25
C VAL A 341 -2.30 41.99 10.49
N TRP A 342 -1.57 42.61 11.42
CA TRP A 342 -1.18 41.97 12.67
C TRP A 342 -2.38 41.66 13.57
N GLU A 343 -3.37 42.54 13.63
CA GLU A 343 -4.61 42.32 14.34
C GLU A 343 -5.37 41.11 13.73
N LEU A 344 -5.49 41.05 12.39
CA LEU A 344 -6.13 39.97 11.70
C LEU A 344 -5.45 38.62 11.98
N LEU A 345 -4.12 38.56 11.92
CA LEU A 345 -3.34 37.34 12.18
C LEU A 345 -3.40 36.91 13.65
N SER A 346 -3.61 37.84 14.59
CA SER A 346 -3.79 37.49 16.00
C SER A 346 -5.06 36.67 16.25
N THR A 347 -6.02 36.69 15.33
CA THR A 347 -7.27 35.92 15.40
C THR A 347 -7.16 34.53 14.83
N THR A 348 -6.06 34.17 14.15
CA THR A 348 -5.88 32.82 13.62
C THR A 348 -5.09 31.95 14.59
N SER A 349 -5.45 30.67 14.66
CA SER A 349 -4.74 29.67 15.43
C SER A 349 -3.68 28.92 14.59
N ASN A 350 -3.60 29.19 13.29
CA ASN A 350 -2.77 28.46 12.34
C ASN A 350 -1.54 29.26 11.91
N ILE A 351 -0.73 29.73 12.89
CA ILE A 351 0.61 30.20 12.63
C ILE A 351 1.55 29.01 12.72
N ILE A 352 2.12 28.62 11.61
CA ILE A 352 2.98 27.44 11.49
C ILE A 352 4.38 27.80 12.00
N ASP A 353 4.87 26.98 12.93
CA ASP A 353 6.17 27.12 13.60
C ASP A 353 6.40 28.52 14.24
N GLY A 354 5.33 29.29 14.47
CA GLY A 354 5.41 30.65 14.98
C GLY A 354 6.02 31.65 13.97
N LYS A 355 6.18 31.29 12.70
CA LYS A 355 6.87 32.03 11.68
C LYS A 355 6.11 32.26 10.38
N TYR A 356 5.15 31.41 10.07
CA TYR A 356 4.48 31.42 8.78
C TYR A 356 2.97 31.48 8.96
N PHE A 357 2.28 32.25 8.14
CA PHE A 357 0.84 32.16 7.98
C PHE A 357 0.49 31.34 6.74
N LEU A 358 -0.71 30.74 6.75
CA LEU A 358 -1.23 29.96 5.61
C LEU A 358 -1.74 30.90 4.53
N SER A 359 -1.16 30.81 3.34
CA SER A 359 -1.63 31.49 2.15
C SER A 359 -2.51 30.59 1.31
N GLY A 360 -3.51 31.14 0.65
CA GLY A 360 -4.39 30.41 -0.24
C GLY A 360 -5.71 31.10 -0.47
N SER A 361 -6.51 30.50 -1.34
CA SER A 361 -7.90 30.89 -1.58
C SER A 361 -8.77 29.63 -1.53
N GLN A 362 -9.69 29.56 -0.59
CA GLN A 362 -10.68 28.47 -0.51
C GLN A 362 -11.79 28.60 -1.55
N ALA A 363 -11.98 29.80 -2.10
CA ALA A 363 -13.04 30.06 -3.06
C ALA A 363 -12.85 29.35 -4.41
N ASN A 364 -11.59 29.02 -4.77
CA ASN A 364 -11.23 28.50 -6.10
C ASN A 364 -10.69 27.08 -6.12
N SER A 365 -10.63 26.42 -5.01
CA SER A 365 -10.31 24.99 -4.78
C SER A 365 -9.57 24.79 -3.48
N THR A 366 -9.64 23.60 -2.96
CA THR A 366 -8.85 23.17 -1.81
C THR A 366 -7.37 23.41 -2.06
N ASN A 367 -6.74 24.16 -1.18
CA ASN A 367 -5.30 24.26 -1.17
C ASN A 367 -4.73 23.03 -0.45
N ALA A 368 -4.46 21.95 -1.19
CA ALA A 368 -4.00 20.69 -0.63
C ALA A 368 -2.71 20.80 0.18
N PHE A 369 -1.90 21.83 -0.06
CA PHE A 369 -0.71 22.10 0.74
C PHE A 369 -1.08 22.69 2.10
N ALA A 370 -1.98 23.67 2.15
CA ALA A 370 -2.51 24.23 3.39
C ALA A 370 -3.32 23.18 4.18
N ASP A 371 -4.08 22.32 3.49
CA ASP A 371 -4.82 21.21 4.09
C ASP A 371 -3.88 20.30 4.90
N SER A 372 -2.71 20.00 4.37
CA SER A 372 -1.73 19.16 5.06
C SER A 372 -1.18 19.79 6.35
N TYR A 373 -1.27 21.11 6.51
CA TYR A 373 -0.87 21.82 7.73
C TYR A 373 -2.03 21.99 8.72
N ALA A 374 -3.25 22.21 8.26
CA ALA A 374 -4.31 22.72 9.10
C ALA A 374 -5.62 21.95 9.06
N ALA A 375 -5.94 21.22 7.99
CA ALA A 375 -7.23 20.56 7.81
C ALA A 375 -7.45 19.32 8.70
N GLY A 376 -6.40 18.85 9.37
CA GLY A 376 -6.47 17.70 10.25
C GLY A 376 -5.91 16.41 9.64
N SER A 377 -6.46 15.26 10.06
CA SER A 377 -5.94 13.96 9.65
C SER A 377 -7.02 12.91 9.56
N SER A 378 -6.75 11.85 8.81
CA SER A 378 -7.57 10.65 8.73
C SER A 378 -6.80 9.47 9.32
N LYS A 379 -7.49 8.66 10.11
CA LYS A 379 -7.00 7.36 10.56
C LYS A 379 -8.00 6.29 10.13
N TRP A 380 -7.53 5.33 9.34
CA TRP A 380 -8.32 4.18 8.96
C TRP A 380 -7.79 2.94 9.69
N THR A 381 -8.71 2.12 10.21
CA THR A 381 -8.40 0.88 10.91
C THR A 381 -9.26 -0.22 10.34
N SER A 382 -8.64 -1.36 10.00
CA SER A 382 -9.36 -2.58 9.60
C SER A 382 -8.95 -3.73 10.51
N ARG A 383 -9.91 -4.58 10.82
CA ARG A 383 -9.73 -5.82 11.55
C ARG A 383 -10.43 -6.92 10.77
N GLN A 384 -9.68 -7.95 10.44
CA GLN A 384 -10.18 -9.05 9.64
C GLN A 384 -9.88 -10.35 10.35
N PHE A 385 -10.82 -11.24 10.32
CA PHE A 385 -10.70 -12.58 10.85
C PHE A 385 -11.21 -13.56 9.80
N GLN A 386 -10.40 -14.56 9.51
CA GLN A 386 -10.69 -15.63 8.58
C GLN A 386 -10.53 -16.96 9.29
N PHE A 387 -11.52 -17.79 9.21
CA PHE A 387 -11.51 -19.12 9.81
C PHE A 387 -12.05 -20.13 8.81
N ASP A 388 -11.37 -21.24 8.70
CA ASP A 388 -11.90 -22.40 7.97
C ASP A 388 -11.47 -23.71 8.64
N THR A 389 -12.32 -24.68 8.52
CA THR A 389 -12.10 -26.03 9.01
C THR A 389 -12.66 -27.04 8.02
N GLY A 390 -12.06 -28.20 7.97
CA GLY A 390 -12.53 -29.26 7.08
C GLY A 390 -12.13 -30.64 7.54
N VAL A 391 -12.81 -31.61 6.94
CA VAL A 391 -12.61 -33.03 7.16
C VAL A 391 -12.40 -33.71 5.83
N ASN A 392 -11.38 -34.54 5.73
CA ASN A 392 -11.10 -35.40 4.59
C ASN A 392 -11.27 -36.87 5.02
N ILE A 393 -12.04 -37.62 4.27
CA ILE A 393 -12.27 -39.02 4.52
C ILE A 393 -11.78 -39.80 3.30
N ASN A 394 -10.78 -40.63 3.51
CA ASN A 394 -10.31 -41.59 2.52
C ASN A 394 -11.20 -42.82 2.53
N LEU A 395 -11.85 -43.11 1.41
CA LEU A 395 -12.77 -44.22 1.23
C LEU A 395 -12.21 -45.32 0.30
N ASP A 396 -10.88 -45.40 0.14
CA ASP A 396 -10.20 -46.39 -0.71
C ASP A 396 -10.61 -47.84 -0.38
N LYS A 397 -10.98 -48.07 0.87
CA LYS A 397 -11.47 -49.40 1.30
C LYS A 397 -12.86 -49.75 0.75
N VAL A 398 -13.64 -48.73 0.39
CA VAL A 398 -14.97 -48.89 -0.21
C VAL A 398 -14.84 -48.97 -1.73
N LEU A 399 -14.11 -48.03 -2.30
CA LEU A 399 -13.82 -47.99 -3.72
C LEU A 399 -12.46 -47.30 -3.88
N LYS A 400 -11.56 -47.96 -4.60
CA LYS A 400 -10.20 -47.45 -4.82
C LYS A 400 -10.21 -46.05 -5.47
N GLY A 401 -9.48 -45.11 -4.90
CA GLY A 401 -9.45 -43.71 -5.33
C GLY A 401 -10.62 -42.84 -4.86
N LEU A 402 -11.58 -43.42 -4.10
CA LEU A 402 -12.69 -42.63 -3.57
C LEU A 402 -12.29 -41.86 -2.34
N SER A 403 -12.60 -40.58 -2.31
CA SER A 403 -12.46 -39.72 -1.13
C SER A 403 -13.65 -38.77 -0.98
N PHE A 404 -13.90 -38.36 0.25
CA PHE A 404 -14.90 -37.36 0.59
C PHE A 404 -14.25 -36.20 1.33
N ASN A 405 -14.57 -34.98 0.92
CA ASN A 405 -14.10 -33.76 1.56
C ASN A 405 -15.29 -32.87 1.92
N ALA A 406 -15.27 -32.30 3.12
CA ALA A 406 -16.23 -31.30 3.55
C ALA A 406 -15.48 -30.18 4.28
N MET A 407 -15.85 -28.93 4.02
CA MET A 407 -15.27 -27.78 4.67
C MET A 407 -16.33 -26.74 5.03
N PHE A 408 -15.99 -25.93 6.01
CA PHE A 408 -16.76 -24.77 6.46
C PHE A 408 -15.82 -23.59 6.64
N ALA A 409 -16.19 -22.41 6.17
CA ALA A 409 -15.41 -21.20 6.30
C ALA A 409 -16.26 -20.00 6.70
N VAL A 410 -15.69 -19.12 7.51
CA VAL A 410 -16.27 -17.83 7.93
C VAL A 410 -15.20 -16.76 7.81
N ASP A 411 -15.51 -15.69 7.10
CA ASP A 411 -14.69 -14.50 7.00
C ASP A 411 -15.47 -13.32 7.59
N TYR A 412 -14.79 -12.57 8.46
CA TYR A 412 -15.33 -11.40 9.10
C TYR A 412 -14.36 -10.23 8.92
N ALA A 413 -14.85 -9.10 8.44
CA ALA A 413 -14.08 -7.88 8.29
C ALA A 413 -14.85 -6.70 8.89
N THR A 414 -14.16 -5.89 9.66
CA THR A 414 -14.66 -4.59 10.08
C THR A 414 -13.64 -3.51 9.78
N SER A 415 -14.10 -2.38 9.30
CA SER A 415 -13.28 -1.19 9.14
C SER A 415 -13.97 0.03 9.75
N TYR A 416 -13.17 0.93 10.27
CA TYR A 416 -13.64 2.23 10.72
C TYR A 416 -12.60 3.29 10.43
N SER A 417 -13.09 4.48 10.12
CA SER A 417 -12.28 5.67 9.91
C SER A 417 -12.60 6.71 10.96
N THR A 418 -11.57 7.32 11.50
CA THR A 418 -11.69 8.49 12.36
C THR A 418 -11.08 9.67 11.62
N PHE A 419 -11.88 10.70 11.40
CA PHE A 419 -11.47 11.93 10.72
C PHE A 419 -11.47 13.08 11.71
N PHE A 420 -10.41 13.86 11.68
CA PHE A 420 -10.39 15.19 12.27
C PHE A 420 -10.46 16.17 11.12
N ASP A 421 -11.63 16.80 10.97
CA ASP A 421 -11.89 17.79 9.94
C ASP A 421 -11.90 19.18 10.60
N ASN A 422 -10.81 19.90 10.45
CA ASN A 422 -10.68 21.25 10.97
C ASN A 422 -11.04 22.24 9.85
N ASN A 423 -11.88 23.20 10.16
CA ASN A 423 -11.98 24.40 9.37
C ASN A 423 -10.80 25.31 9.74
N TYR A 424 -10.19 25.91 8.73
CA TYR A 424 -9.05 26.79 8.91
C TYR A 424 -9.13 27.98 7.97
N ALA A 425 -8.53 29.10 8.41
CA ALA A 425 -8.41 30.30 7.60
C ALA A 425 -7.13 30.27 6.78
N VAL A 426 -7.22 30.74 5.54
CA VAL A 426 -6.09 31.09 4.68
C VAL A 426 -6.17 32.58 4.33
N PHE A 427 -5.05 33.14 3.89
CA PHE A 427 -4.94 34.56 3.65
C PHE A 427 -4.41 34.82 2.25
N ILE A 428 -5.00 35.79 1.55
CA ILE A 428 -4.53 36.29 0.27
C ILE A 428 -3.76 37.59 0.53
N PRO A 429 -2.44 37.63 0.28
CA PRO A 429 -1.64 38.81 0.54
C PRO A 429 -1.80 39.90 -0.53
N THR A 430 -1.88 41.16 -0.11
CA THR A 430 -1.74 42.31 -0.97
C THR A 430 -0.34 42.88 -0.78
N TRP A 431 0.43 42.94 -1.86
CA TRP A 431 1.82 43.34 -1.86
C TRP A 431 2.01 44.80 -2.28
N ALA A 432 2.93 45.51 -1.60
CA ALA A 432 3.46 46.80 -2.02
C ALA A 432 4.99 46.67 -2.20
N ASN A 433 5.56 47.54 -3.03
CA ASN A 433 6.99 47.62 -3.21
C ASN A 433 7.47 49.00 -2.74
N TYR A 434 8.31 49.00 -1.73
CA TYR A 434 8.93 50.21 -1.18
C TYR A 434 10.42 50.19 -1.43
N GLY A 435 10.85 50.98 -2.43
CA GLY A 435 12.26 51.12 -2.73
C GLY A 435 12.96 49.82 -3.16
N GLY A 436 12.24 48.93 -3.84
CA GLY A 436 12.74 47.65 -4.30
C GLY A 436 12.54 46.48 -3.31
N LYS A 437 11.95 46.74 -2.13
CA LYS A 437 11.57 45.71 -1.17
C LYS A 437 10.07 45.44 -1.22
N ASP A 438 9.70 44.24 -1.49
CA ASP A 438 8.30 43.80 -1.41
C ASP A 438 7.90 43.56 0.05
N VAL A 439 6.75 44.09 0.44
CA VAL A 439 6.13 43.89 1.75
C VAL A 439 4.66 43.69 1.62
N ILE A 440 4.05 42.97 2.56
CA ILE A 440 2.61 42.73 2.64
C ILE A 440 1.98 43.87 3.43
N VAL A 441 1.05 44.60 2.81
CA VAL A 441 0.36 45.76 3.40
C VAL A 441 -1.08 45.46 3.80
N ALA A 442 -1.69 44.41 3.23
CA ALA A 442 -3.03 43.95 3.59
C ALA A 442 -3.15 42.41 3.40
N LEU A 443 -4.07 41.82 4.14
CA LEU A 443 -4.47 40.44 3.99
C LEU A 443 -5.98 40.37 3.82
N THR A 444 -6.44 39.52 2.86
CA THR A 444 -7.84 39.13 2.78
C THR A 444 -7.97 37.76 3.39
N LYS A 445 -8.81 37.62 4.43
CA LYS A 445 -9.07 36.34 5.09
C LYS A 445 -10.12 35.56 4.32
N GLU A 446 -9.82 34.29 4.04
CA GLU A 446 -10.74 33.31 3.47
C GLU A 446 -10.93 32.17 4.48
N GLY A 447 -12.18 31.82 4.74
CA GLY A 447 -12.53 30.81 5.74
C GLY A 447 -12.43 31.28 7.19
N ASN A 448 -12.69 30.38 8.10
CA ASN A 448 -12.62 30.62 9.55
C ASN A 448 -11.91 29.45 10.24
N ASP A 449 -11.21 29.74 11.32
CA ASP A 449 -10.62 28.72 12.17
C ASP A 449 -11.67 28.19 13.13
N GLU A 450 -11.91 26.89 13.11
CA GLU A 450 -12.71 26.18 14.08
C GLU A 450 -11.89 25.03 14.70
N LYS A 451 -11.57 25.18 15.97
CA LYS A 451 -10.84 24.15 16.75
C LYS A 451 -11.56 23.88 18.07
N PRO A 452 -11.73 22.61 18.45
CA PRO A 452 -11.42 21.43 17.65
C PRO A 452 -12.42 21.29 16.50
N GLY A 453 -11.92 20.83 15.34
CA GLY A 453 -12.76 20.47 14.22
C GLY A 453 -13.65 19.27 14.52
N THR A 454 -14.53 18.95 13.60
CA THR A 454 -15.45 17.83 13.74
C THR A 454 -14.69 16.50 13.72
N GLN A 455 -14.89 15.68 14.74
CA GLN A 455 -14.48 14.30 14.72
C GLN A 455 -15.59 13.45 14.14
N ASN A 456 -15.37 12.89 12.96
CA ASN A 456 -16.29 11.97 12.32
C ASN A 456 -15.76 10.53 12.46
N VAL A 457 -16.66 9.62 12.81
CA VAL A 457 -16.37 8.19 12.85
C VAL A 457 -17.30 7.51 11.86
N GLY A 458 -16.73 6.97 10.80
CA GLY A 458 -17.44 6.12 9.84
C GLY A 458 -16.95 4.68 9.96
N GLY A 459 -17.84 3.71 9.80
CA GLY A 459 -17.46 2.30 9.87
C GLY A 459 -18.34 1.43 8.98
N SER A 460 -17.77 0.31 8.55
CA SER A 460 -18.49 -0.78 7.90
C SER A 460 -18.10 -2.10 8.54
N SER A 461 -19.02 -3.03 8.57
CA SER A 461 -18.75 -4.43 8.89
C SER A 461 -19.24 -5.29 7.73
N ASP A 462 -18.44 -6.27 7.36
CA ASP A 462 -18.80 -7.27 6.38
C ASP A 462 -18.57 -8.65 6.99
N GLU A 463 -19.59 -9.50 6.91
CA GLU A 463 -19.53 -10.88 7.34
C GLU A 463 -19.87 -11.77 6.15
N GLN A 464 -18.91 -12.59 5.76
CA GLN A 464 -19.10 -13.57 4.72
C GLN A 464 -19.00 -14.96 5.32
N THR A 465 -20.12 -15.68 5.32
CA THR A 465 -20.15 -17.12 5.61
C THR A 465 -20.06 -17.87 4.29
N ILE A 466 -18.93 -18.49 4.04
CA ILE A 466 -18.76 -19.37 2.89
C ILE A 466 -19.04 -20.79 3.37
N ALA A 467 -20.30 -21.17 3.25
CA ALA A 467 -20.71 -22.46 3.70
C ALA A 467 -20.49 -23.53 2.63
N PHE A 468 -19.84 -24.57 3.03
CA PHE A 468 -20.10 -25.93 2.66
C PHE A 468 -19.80 -26.37 1.23
N PHE A 469 -18.62 -26.95 1.04
CA PHE A 469 -18.35 -27.76 -0.16
C PHE A 469 -18.35 -29.26 0.22
N ARG A 470 -19.21 -30.04 -0.42
CA ARG A 470 -19.08 -31.48 -0.47
C ARG A 470 -18.40 -31.84 -1.77
N THR A 471 -17.29 -32.52 -1.69
CA THR A 471 -16.66 -33.09 -2.88
C THR A 471 -16.50 -34.56 -2.68
N ILE A 472 -17.08 -35.33 -3.59
CA ILE A 472 -16.80 -36.74 -3.73
C ILE A 472 -15.86 -36.87 -4.92
N GLN A 473 -14.67 -37.38 -4.69
CA GLN A 473 -13.65 -37.50 -5.71
C GLN A 473 -13.27 -38.95 -5.95
N LEU A 474 -13.21 -39.33 -7.23
CA LEU A 474 -12.68 -40.60 -7.71
C LEU A 474 -11.34 -40.27 -8.44
N SER A 475 -10.21 -40.53 -7.82
CA SER A 475 -8.90 -40.11 -8.34
C SER A 475 -8.30 -41.03 -9.40
N GLU A 476 -8.84 -42.21 -9.63
CA GLU A 476 -8.29 -43.16 -10.61
C GLU A 476 -8.93 -43.09 -12.03
N TYR A 477 -9.93 -42.21 -12.24
CA TYR A 477 -10.69 -42.18 -13.51
C TYR A 477 -10.74 -40.75 -14.14
N ILE A 478 -9.90 -39.83 -13.69
CA ILE A 478 -9.83 -38.49 -14.29
C ILE A 478 -8.40 -38.17 -14.69
#